data_0312d279d4305400d8826b12ca429267
#
_entry.id   0312d279d4305400d8826b12ca429267
#
_cell.length_a   1.000
_cell.length_b   1.000
_cell.length_c   1.000
_cell.angle_alpha   90.00
_cell.angle_beta   90.00
_cell.angle_gamma   90.00
#
_symmetry.space_group_name_H-M   'P 1'
#
loop_
_entity.id
_entity.type
_entity.pdbx_description
1 polymer ?
#
loop_
_entity_poly.entity_id
_entity_poly.type
_entity_poly.pdbx_seq_one_letter_code
_entity_poly.pdbx_strand_id
1 'polypeptide(L)'
;MNLLMRIVGDDREHLLDVCDKTVFFCQLDMPFISKRKILTICPEFAELENSFTNWLERIFRLSKELKLPLEIFAGDQTFEKIQLYADLRKFNLEIVHHTITEPDDFFLLNLKIETTDLLVFCSARQGAISYTSGIDAFRSKL
;
A
#
# COMPACT_ATOMS: atom_id res chain seq x y z
N MET A 1 -8.87 -2.55 15.28
CA MET A 1 -8.16 -1.51 16.03
C MET A 1 -6.91 -1.12 15.25
N ASN A 2 -6.83 0.13 14.85
CA ASN A 2 -5.68 0.61 14.10
C ASN A 2 -4.68 1.18 15.07
N LEU A 3 -3.52 0.55 15.15
CA LEU A 3 -2.40 1.10 15.88
C LEU A 3 -1.57 1.92 14.90
N LEU A 4 -1.72 3.23 14.92
CA LEU A 4 -0.78 4.14 14.31
C LEU A 4 0.40 4.26 15.26
N MET A 5 1.40 3.43 15.07
CA MET A 5 2.63 3.50 15.85
C MET A 5 3.74 4.10 15.01
N ARG A 6 4.35 5.15 15.53
CA ARG A 6 5.60 5.65 15.02
C ARG A 6 6.71 4.80 15.64
N ILE A 7 7.19 3.83 14.87
CA ILE A 7 8.24 2.92 15.32
C ILE A 7 9.52 3.24 14.57
N VAL A 8 10.61 3.40 15.31
CA VAL A 8 11.94 3.67 14.78
C VAL A 8 12.80 2.42 14.92
N GLY A 9 13.38 1.94 13.81
CA GLY A 9 14.38 0.88 13.82
C GLY A 9 13.84 -0.55 13.87
N ASP A 10 14.57 -1.44 14.57
CA ASP A 10 14.39 -2.89 14.59
C ASP A 10 13.05 -3.36 15.18
N ASP A 11 12.34 -2.50 15.88
CA ASP A 11 11.06 -2.81 16.51
C ASP A 11 9.95 -3.19 15.51
N ARG A 12 10.10 -2.79 14.24
CA ARG A 12 9.13 -3.12 13.18
C ARG A 12 9.03 -4.62 12.94
N GLU A 13 10.16 -5.29 12.81
CA GLU A 13 10.19 -6.73 12.55
C GLU A 13 9.65 -7.49 13.76
N HIS A 14 10.04 -7.09 14.97
CA HIS A 14 9.53 -7.70 16.20
C HIS A 14 8.00 -7.55 16.31
N LEU A 15 7.46 -6.38 15.98
CA LEU A 15 6.02 -6.17 15.98
C LEU A 15 5.29 -7.08 14.97
N LEU A 16 5.86 -7.26 13.78
CA LEU A 16 5.31 -8.13 12.75
C LEU A 16 5.35 -9.61 13.17
N ASP A 17 6.34 -10.01 13.94
CA ASP A 17 6.47 -11.39 14.44
C ASP A 17 5.43 -11.73 15.52
N VAL A 18 5.05 -10.76 16.34
CA VAL A 18 4.15 -10.99 17.49
C VAL A 18 2.71 -10.57 17.25
N CYS A 19 2.44 -9.81 16.20
CA CYS A 19 1.11 -9.29 15.90
C CYS A 19 0.51 -9.95 14.66
N ASP A 20 -0.69 -10.51 14.79
CA ASP A 20 -1.44 -11.12 13.69
C ASP A 20 -2.36 -10.13 12.93
N LYS A 21 -2.37 -8.87 13.33
CA LYS A 21 -3.22 -7.83 12.77
C LYS A 21 -2.55 -7.09 11.64
N THR A 22 -3.35 -6.39 10.83
CA THR A 22 -2.83 -5.44 9.85
C THR A 22 -2.16 -4.27 10.57
N VAL A 23 -0.92 -4.00 10.22
CA VAL A 23 -0.11 -2.95 10.84
C VAL A 23 0.24 -1.90 9.80
N PHE A 24 0.05 -0.64 10.16
CA PHE A 24 0.48 0.49 9.34
C PHE A 24 1.67 1.17 10.01
N PHE A 25 2.78 1.23 9.29
CA PHE A 25 3.94 2.03 9.68
C PHE A 25 3.88 3.36 8.93
N CYS A 26 3.85 4.45 9.68
CA CYS A 26 3.80 5.78 9.09
C CYS A 26 5.13 6.51 9.29
N GLN A 27 5.71 6.96 8.19
CA GLN A 27 6.84 7.88 8.18
C GLN A 27 6.42 9.08 7.34
N LEU A 28 6.30 10.23 7.98
CA LEU A 28 5.86 11.45 7.34
C LEU A 28 6.95 12.51 7.48
N ASP A 29 7.60 12.80 6.37
CA ASP A 29 8.56 13.89 6.30
C ASP A 29 7.86 15.26 6.18
N MET A 30 6.61 15.23 5.68
CA MET A 30 5.77 16.39 5.48
C MET A 30 4.36 16.13 6.01
N PRO A 31 3.61 17.14 6.47
CA PRO A 31 2.21 16.98 6.88
C PRO A 31 1.30 16.47 5.75
N PHE A 32 0.21 15.79 6.10
CA PHE A 32 -0.77 15.30 5.13
C PHE A 32 -1.30 16.39 4.19
N ILE A 33 -1.46 17.61 4.69
CA ILE A 33 -1.97 18.74 3.91
C ILE A 33 -1.06 19.09 2.72
N SER A 34 0.21 18.73 2.80
CA SER A 34 1.19 18.95 1.73
C SER A 34 1.18 17.86 0.67
N LYS A 35 0.47 16.76 0.91
CA LYS A 35 0.38 15.65 -0.03
C LYS A 35 -0.64 15.94 -1.12
N ARG A 36 -0.35 15.44 -2.33
CA ARG A 36 -1.18 15.69 -3.53
C ARG A 36 -1.88 14.45 -4.04
N LYS A 37 -1.33 13.27 -3.77
CA LYS A 37 -1.92 11.99 -4.16
C LYS A 37 -1.44 10.89 -3.25
N ILE A 38 -2.16 9.78 -3.27
CA ILE A 38 -1.79 8.55 -2.58
C ILE A 38 -1.29 7.57 -3.63
N LEU A 39 -0.05 7.11 -3.46
CA LEU A 39 0.55 6.04 -4.26
C LEU A 39 0.52 4.76 -3.46
N THR A 40 -0.19 3.76 -3.96
CA THR A 40 -0.26 2.44 -3.33
C THR A 40 0.43 1.40 -4.21
N ILE A 41 1.37 0.68 -3.64
CA ILE A 41 2.09 -0.40 -4.31
C ILE A 41 1.63 -1.72 -3.71
N CYS A 42 1.05 -2.59 -4.54
CA CYS A 42 0.50 -3.87 -4.15
C CYS A 42 1.34 -5.01 -4.74
N PRO A 43 1.70 -6.02 -3.94
CA PRO A 43 2.33 -7.22 -4.46
C PRO A 43 1.34 -8.04 -5.29
N GLU A 44 1.87 -8.88 -6.14
CA GLU A 44 1.09 -9.91 -6.83
C GLU A 44 0.41 -10.83 -5.81
N PHE A 45 -0.80 -11.27 -6.10
CA PHE A 45 -1.63 -12.11 -5.22
C PHE A 45 -2.11 -11.44 -3.93
N ALA A 46 -1.99 -10.13 -3.79
CA ALA A 46 -2.50 -9.42 -2.61
C ALA A 46 -4.00 -9.67 -2.37
N GLU A 47 -4.77 -9.86 -3.42
CA GLU A 47 -6.20 -10.16 -3.38
C GLU A 47 -6.54 -11.50 -2.73
N LEU A 48 -5.56 -12.39 -2.61
CA LEU A 48 -5.74 -13.70 -1.97
C LEU A 48 -5.46 -13.67 -0.46
N GLU A 49 -4.94 -12.55 0.05
CA GLU A 49 -4.68 -12.39 1.47
C GLU A 49 -5.95 -12.07 2.26
N ASN A 50 -6.08 -12.64 3.45
CA ASN A 50 -7.24 -12.42 4.32
C ASN A 50 -7.40 -10.95 4.74
N SER A 51 -6.31 -10.20 4.79
CA SER A 51 -6.32 -8.79 5.19
C SER A 51 -6.62 -7.84 4.03
N PHE A 52 -6.76 -8.33 2.80
CA PHE A 52 -6.91 -7.51 1.59
C PHE A 52 -8.00 -6.44 1.70
N THR A 53 -9.22 -6.85 2.02
CA THR A 53 -10.34 -5.93 2.12
C THR A 53 -10.18 -4.95 3.29
N ASN A 54 -9.53 -5.35 4.37
CA ASN A 54 -9.30 -4.50 5.53
C ASN A 54 -8.39 -3.31 5.20
N TRP A 55 -7.20 -3.57 4.66
CA TRP A 55 -6.28 -2.49 4.36
C TRP A 55 -6.78 -1.65 3.18
N LEU A 56 -7.45 -2.28 2.21
CA LEU A 56 -8.01 -1.59 1.05
C LEU A 56 -9.07 -0.58 1.46
N GLU A 57 -9.98 -0.96 2.35
CA GLU A 57 -11.00 -0.05 2.86
C GLU A 57 -10.37 1.14 3.59
N ARG A 58 -9.30 0.91 4.35
CA ARG A 58 -8.57 1.98 5.03
C ARG A 58 -7.97 2.98 4.06
N ILE A 59 -7.36 2.50 2.99
CA ILE A 59 -6.78 3.35 1.96
C ILE A 59 -7.86 4.14 1.22
N PHE A 60 -8.98 3.51 0.90
CA PHE A 60 -10.10 4.19 0.27
C PHE A 60 -10.69 5.29 1.15
N ARG A 61 -10.87 5.01 2.44
CA ARG A 61 -11.33 6.02 3.39
C ARG A 61 -10.34 7.17 3.51
N LEU A 62 -9.06 6.87 3.58
CA LEU A 62 -8.01 7.88 3.63
C LEU A 62 -8.03 8.80 2.39
N SER A 63 -8.14 8.20 1.20
CA SER A 63 -8.29 8.96 -0.04
C SER A 63 -9.50 9.89 -0.01
N LYS A 64 -10.63 9.38 0.46
CA LYS A 64 -11.87 10.14 0.57
C LYS A 64 -11.78 11.29 1.58
N GLU A 65 -11.25 11.02 2.76
CA GLU A 65 -11.13 12.01 3.84
C GLU A 65 -10.13 13.11 3.50
N LEU A 66 -9.00 12.76 2.91
CA LEU A 66 -7.98 13.73 2.50
C LEU A 66 -8.31 14.39 1.16
N LYS A 67 -9.30 13.90 0.43
CA LYS A 67 -9.65 14.35 -0.94
C LYS A 67 -8.46 14.26 -1.88
N LEU A 68 -7.71 13.17 -1.78
CA LEU A 68 -6.55 12.90 -2.62
C LEU A 68 -6.87 11.80 -3.63
N PRO A 69 -6.47 11.96 -4.91
CA PRO A 69 -6.59 10.88 -5.88
C PRO A 69 -5.70 9.71 -5.48
N LEU A 70 -6.11 8.52 -5.89
CA LEU A 70 -5.42 7.27 -5.57
C LEU A 70 -4.79 6.70 -6.85
N GLU A 71 -3.48 6.53 -6.84
CA GLU A 71 -2.76 5.77 -7.87
C GLU A 71 -2.34 4.42 -7.30
N ILE A 72 -2.64 3.36 -8.04
CA ILE A 72 -2.37 1.99 -7.60
C ILE A 72 -1.45 1.30 -8.61
N PHE A 73 -0.33 0.82 -8.11
CA PHE A 73 0.61 -0.03 -8.82
C PHE A 73 0.35 -1.47 -8.43
N ALA A 74 -0.23 -2.25 -9.33
CA ALA A 74 -0.63 -3.63 -9.09
C ALA A 74 -0.71 -4.39 -10.41
N GLY A 75 -0.65 -5.71 -10.34
CA GLY A 75 -0.99 -6.56 -11.46
C GLY A 75 -2.47 -6.43 -11.85
N ASP A 76 -2.82 -6.79 -13.08
CA ASP A 76 -4.17 -6.60 -13.61
C ASP A 76 -5.24 -7.35 -12.79
N GLN A 77 -4.95 -8.58 -12.39
CA GLN A 77 -5.90 -9.39 -11.59
C GLN A 77 -6.15 -8.78 -10.21
N THR A 78 -5.09 -8.31 -9.55
CA THR A 78 -5.21 -7.62 -8.27
C THR A 78 -6.03 -6.34 -8.43
N PHE A 79 -5.77 -5.57 -9.48
CA PHE A 79 -6.51 -4.33 -9.72
C PHE A 79 -8.00 -4.58 -10.02
N GLU A 80 -8.35 -5.62 -10.77
CA GLU A 80 -9.75 -6.01 -10.98
C GLU A 80 -10.49 -6.23 -9.66
N LYS A 81 -9.84 -6.89 -8.70
CA LYS A 81 -10.42 -7.09 -7.36
C LYS A 81 -10.53 -5.79 -6.57
N ILE A 82 -9.56 -4.90 -6.71
CA ILE A 82 -9.60 -3.57 -6.10
C ILE A 82 -10.79 -2.79 -6.63
N GLN A 83 -10.97 -2.75 -7.94
CA GLN A 83 -12.07 -2.04 -8.59
C GLN A 83 -13.42 -2.63 -8.20
N LEU A 84 -13.53 -3.95 -8.19
CA LEU A 84 -14.75 -4.64 -7.77
C LEU A 84 -15.13 -4.28 -6.32
N TYR A 85 -14.16 -4.24 -5.43
CA TYR A 85 -14.40 -3.87 -4.05
C TYR A 85 -14.86 -2.40 -3.92
N ALA A 86 -14.22 -1.50 -4.65
CA ALA A 86 -14.60 -0.09 -4.68
C ALA A 86 -16.07 0.07 -5.13
N ASP A 87 -16.46 -0.64 -6.17
CA ASP A 87 -17.81 -0.59 -6.72
C ASP A 87 -18.84 -1.17 -5.75
N LEU A 88 -18.55 -2.33 -5.17
CA LEU A 88 -19.44 -3.00 -4.20
C LEU A 88 -19.65 -2.16 -2.94
N ARG A 89 -18.63 -1.48 -2.48
CA ARG A 89 -18.70 -0.61 -1.30
C ARG A 89 -19.13 0.82 -1.64
N LYS A 90 -19.38 1.11 -2.92
CA LYS A 90 -19.82 2.42 -3.42
C LYS A 90 -18.84 3.54 -3.08
N PHE A 91 -17.56 3.23 -3.11
CA PHE A 91 -16.52 4.25 -3.06
C PHE A 91 -16.43 4.93 -4.41
N ASN A 92 -16.78 6.19 -4.45
CA ASN A 92 -16.66 7.01 -5.66
C ASN A 92 -15.33 7.76 -5.62
N LEU A 93 -14.27 7.07 -6.00
CA LEU A 93 -12.90 7.59 -5.94
C LEU A 93 -12.30 7.66 -7.34
N GLU A 94 -11.45 8.65 -7.53
CA GLU A 94 -10.58 8.70 -8.69
C GLU A 94 -9.40 7.75 -8.47
N ILE A 95 -9.38 6.64 -9.21
CA ILE A 95 -8.35 5.60 -9.12
C ILE A 95 -7.65 5.49 -10.47
N VAL A 96 -6.33 5.68 -10.45
CA VAL A 96 -5.47 5.48 -11.62
C VAL A 96 -4.69 4.19 -11.42
N HIS A 97 -4.76 3.29 -12.40
CA HIS A 97 -4.06 2.01 -12.38
C HIS A 97 -2.78 2.08 -13.21
N HIS A 98 -1.70 1.60 -12.62
CA HIS A 98 -0.44 1.33 -13.29
C HIS A 98 -0.14 -0.16 -13.15
N THR A 99 -0.05 -0.87 -14.27
CA THR A 99 0.25 -2.30 -14.27
C THR A 99 1.70 -2.56 -13.92
N ILE A 100 1.92 -3.48 -12.98
CA ILE A 100 3.25 -4.03 -12.67
C ILE A 100 3.26 -5.48 -13.12
N THR A 101 4.14 -5.82 -14.05
CA THR A 101 4.27 -7.18 -14.61
C THR A 101 5.54 -7.89 -14.17
N GLU A 102 6.59 -7.13 -13.86
CA GLU A 102 7.91 -7.66 -13.55
C GLU A 102 8.46 -7.05 -12.25
N PRO A 103 9.26 -7.80 -11.48
CA PRO A 103 9.91 -7.25 -10.28
C PRO A 103 10.78 -6.03 -10.56
N ASP A 104 11.38 -5.94 -11.75
CA ASP A 104 12.22 -4.82 -12.15
C ASP A 104 11.43 -3.53 -12.38
N ASP A 105 10.13 -3.62 -12.58
CA ASP A 105 9.25 -2.45 -12.70
C ASP A 105 9.28 -1.57 -11.44
N PHE A 106 9.64 -2.15 -10.29
CA PHE A 106 9.81 -1.39 -9.05
C PHE A 106 10.94 -0.35 -9.12
N PHE A 107 11.97 -0.59 -9.92
CA PHE A 107 13.03 0.39 -10.13
C PHE A 107 12.54 1.62 -10.89
N LEU A 108 11.62 1.42 -11.82
CA LEU A 108 11.00 2.50 -12.59
C LEU A 108 10.09 3.37 -11.70
N LEU A 109 9.54 2.81 -10.64
CA LEU A 109 8.70 3.53 -9.70
C LEU A 109 9.48 4.60 -8.92
N ASN A 110 10.75 4.35 -8.59
CA ASN A 110 11.60 5.33 -7.92
C ASN A 110 11.71 6.65 -8.67
N LEU A 111 11.59 6.60 -10.01
CA LEU A 111 11.65 7.78 -10.86
C LEU A 111 10.34 8.59 -10.86
N LYS A 112 9.24 7.99 -10.39
CA LYS A 112 7.90 8.59 -10.42
C LYS A 112 7.40 9.04 -9.05
N ILE A 113 8.08 8.66 -7.98
CA ILE A 113 7.69 9.02 -6.61
C ILE A 113 8.23 10.39 -6.27
N GLU A 114 7.34 11.29 -5.90
CA GLU A 114 7.67 12.64 -5.47
C GLU A 114 7.49 12.80 -3.96
N THR A 115 8.15 13.79 -3.36
CA THR A 115 8.01 14.07 -1.91
C THR A 115 6.59 14.49 -1.51
N THR A 116 5.81 14.98 -2.47
CA THR A 116 4.39 15.32 -2.29
C THR A 116 3.45 14.12 -2.39
N ASP A 117 3.96 12.93 -2.68
CA ASP A 117 3.18 11.71 -2.71
C ASP A 117 3.10 11.08 -1.32
N LEU A 118 1.92 10.62 -0.97
CA LEU A 118 1.74 9.75 0.19
C LEU A 118 1.90 8.30 -0.27
N LEU A 119 3.06 7.73 0.03
CA LEU A 119 3.38 6.38 -0.37
C LEU A 119 2.82 5.36 0.61
N VAL A 120 2.05 4.42 0.09
CA VAL A 120 1.52 3.29 0.85
C VAL A 120 2.07 1.99 0.28
N PHE A 121 2.75 1.25 1.10
CA PHE A 121 3.33 -0.04 0.76
C PHE A 121 2.50 -1.16 1.35
N CYS A 122 1.96 -2.02 0.47
CA CYS A 122 1.32 -3.25 0.89
C CYS A 122 2.37 -4.35 0.87
N SER A 123 2.71 -4.87 2.03
CA SER A 123 3.70 -5.92 2.19
C SER A 123 3.10 -7.06 2.98
N ALA A 124 3.26 -8.27 2.47
CA ALA A 124 2.89 -9.49 3.18
C ALA A 124 4.03 -9.95 4.07
N ARG A 125 3.68 -10.70 5.11
CA ARG A 125 4.67 -11.37 5.96
C ARG A 125 5.32 -12.52 5.22
N GLN A 126 6.55 -12.83 5.58
CA GLN A 126 7.25 -14.00 5.06
C GLN A 126 6.40 -15.26 5.27
N GLY A 127 6.27 -16.07 4.22
CA GLY A 127 5.41 -17.26 4.22
C GLY A 127 3.99 -17.03 3.73
N ALA A 128 3.54 -15.79 3.60
CA ALA A 128 2.24 -15.48 3.00
C ALA A 128 2.29 -15.58 1.47
N ILE A 129 1.13 -15.79 0.84
CA ILE A 129 1.04 -16.03 -0.61
C ILE A 129 1.50 -14.83 -1.44
N SER A 130 1.28 -13.62 -0.95
CA SER A 130 1.67 -12.38 -1.65
C SER A 130 3.05 -11.86 -1.24
N TYR A 131 3.79 -12.61 -0.43
CA TYR A 131 5.15 -12.20 -0.05
C TYR A 131 6.08 -12.20 -1.25
N THR A 132 6.82 -11.13 -1.42
CA THR A 132 7.91 -11.04 -2.39
C THR A 132 9.12 -10.34 -1.77
N SER A 133 10.31 -10.91 -2.00
CA SER A 133 11.56 -10.30 -1.55
C SER A 133 11.87 -8.99 -2.28
N GLY A 134 11.33 -8.82 -3.48
CA GLY A 134 11.49 -7.59 -4.27
C GLY A 134 10.86 -6.38 -3.61
N ILE A 135 9.68 -6.53 -3.01
CA ILE A 135 9.01 -5.45 -2.27
C ILE A 135 9.79 -5.08 -1.01
N ASP A 136 10.30 -6.07 -0.28
CA ASP A 136 11.13 -5.81 0.90
C ASP A 136 12.42 -5.08 0.53
N ALA A 137 13.07 -5.48 -0.56
CA ALA A 137 14.27 -4.82 -1.06
C ALA A 137 13.98 -3.37 -1.50
N PHE A 138 12.84 -3.12 -2.14
CA PHE A 138 12.43 -1.77 -2.53
C PHE A 138 12.14 -0.90 -1.30
N ARG A 139 11.41 -1.42 -0.33
CA ARG A 139 11.10 -0.73 0.91
C ARG A 139 12.35 -0.28 1.66
N SER A 140 13.39 -1.10 1.66
CA SER A 140 14.65 -0.78 2.36
C SER A 140 15.45 0.35 1.71
N LYS A 141 15.13 0.70 0.46
CA LYS A 141 15.79 1.79 -0.29
C LYS A 141 15.08 3.14 -0.16
N LEU A 142 13.89 3.16 0.41
CA LEU A 142 13.13 4.37 0.68
C LEU A 142 13.54 4.99 2.02
#